data_0ae18919ae470df27c763f95693d9238
#
_entry.id   0ae18919ae470df27c763f95693d9238
#
_cell.length_a   1.000
_cell.length_b   1.000
_cell.length_c   1.000
_cell.angle_alpha   90.00
_cell.angle_beta   90.00
_cell.angle_gamma   90.00
#
_symmetry.space_group_name_H-M   'P 1'
#
loop_
_entity.id
_entity.type
_entity.pdbx_description
1 polymer ?
#
loop_
_entity_poly.entity_id
_entity_poly.type
_entity_poly.pdbx_seq_one_letter_code
_entity_poly.pdbx_strand_id
1 'polypeptide(L)'
;GEESVGGLNQIATVVKEAKKENPNTLVLDNGDTIQGNYNHLFMNKENPMILAMNTIGYDVFSLGNHEFNFGMDKLHNIIGQANPNLHVLCGNLYRNGERVFNPYTIKEVDGIKVAIIGVVTPHIMQWDSQNLKGYEAKNPTEEVKKIIGEIKANGGADVYVVTSHASLNGEYGDGDSAAGIAEANPEVSVVVAGHSHDTVKSELRGNAIISEPASRAKYVSKFNLTVEKDESGTKVLDKNADLISLKGVQGDPELTEKLKPFHEAAINDATAKIGELKGGDLAKPDEVKGIPQSIVEDQGVTDFINEVQLYNSKKFLQTKGIDPNNVYMVSSAALFSPKANLKEGPISKADVSNI
;
A
#
# COMPACT_ATOMS: atom_id res chain seq x y z
N GLY A 1 -22.75 -7.78 7.17
CA GLY A 1 -21.96 -6.96 6.32
C GLY A 1 -20.88 -6.27 7.12
N GLU A 2 -19.64 -6.48 6.76
CA GLU A 2 -18.56 -5.63 7.27
C GLU A 2 -18.87 -4.20 6.84
N GLU A 3 -18.90 -3.27 7.79
CA GLU A 3 -18.98 -1.84 7.48
C GLU A 3 -17.88 -1.52 6.47
N SER A 4 -18.26 -0.93 5.34
CA SER A 4 -17.28 -0.50 4.35
C SER A 4 -16.30 0.46 5.03
N VAL A 5 -15.09 0.03 5.18
CA VAL A 5 -14.00 0.87 5.63
C VAL A 5 -13.75 1.85 4.50
N GLY A 6 -13.32 3.06 4.75
CA GLY A 6 -13.25 4.15 3.78
C GLY A 6 -12.71 3.83 2.39
N GLY A 7 -12.81 4.77 1.51
CA GLY A 7 -12.33 4.69 0.14
C GLY A 7 -11.80 6.04 -0.36
N LEU A 8 -11.22 6.04 -1.56
CA LEU A 8 -10.64 7.26 -2.14
C LEU A 8 -11.67 8.38 -2.32
N ASN A 9 -12.93 8.06 -2.56
CA ASN A 9 -13.99 9.07 -2.63
C ASN A 9 -14.25 9.77 -1.29
N GLN A 10 -14.08 9.09 -0.16
CA GLN A 10 -14.15 9.68 1.18
C GLN A 10 -12.88 10.47 1.51
N ILE A 11 -11.71 9.98 1.09
CA ILE A 11 -10.45 10.74 1.15
C ILE A 11 -10.57 12.05 0.38
N ALA A 12 -11.21 12.03 -0.80
CA ALA A 12 -11.45 13.24 -1.60
C ALA A 12 -12.22 14.30 -0.81
N THR A 13 -13.24 13.90 -0.05
CA THR A 13 -13.99 14.82 0.82
C THR A 13 -13.08 15.43 1.88
N VAL A 14 -12.32 14.61 2.60
CA VAL A 14 -11.42 15.09 3.66
C VAL A 14 -10.34 16.02 3.09
N VAL A 15 -9.78 15.70 1.93
CA VAL A 15 -8.77 16.54 1.26
C VAL A 15 -9.36 17.88 0.82
N LYS A 16 -10.58 17.90 0.25
CA LYS A 16 -11.27 19.14 -0.12
C LYS A 16 -11.51 20.03 1.10
N GLU A 17 -11.93 19.45 2.22
CA GLU A 17 -12.12 20.18 3.47
C GLU A 17 -10.80 20.73 4.01
N ALA A 18 -9.74 19.91 4.04
CA ALA A 18 -8.43 20.33 4.50
C ALA A 18 -7.85 21.49 3.66
N LYS A 19 -7.96 21.41 2.32
CA LYS A 19 -7.51 22.48 1.42
C LYS A 19 -8.35 23.76 1.55
N LYS A 20 -9.62 23.63 1.89
CA LYS A 20 -10.49 24.79 2.18
C LYS A 20 -10.10 25.48 3.50
N GLU A 21 -9.78 24.69 4.53
CA GLU A 21 -9.29 25.22 5.81
C GLU A 21 -7.90 25.86 5.66
N ASN A 22 -7.02 25.21 4.93
CA ASN A 22 -5.66 25.70 4.69
C ASN A 22 -5.23 25.37 3.24
N PRO A 23 -5.13 26.35 2.34
CA PRO A 23 -4.70 26.15 0.96
C PRO A 23 -3.25 25.64 0.85
N ASN A 24 -2.45 25.78 1.91
CA ASN A 24 -1.08 25.28 1.99
C ASN A 24 -1.01 23.81 2.40
N THR A 25 -1.96 22.99 1.92
CA THR A 25 -2.06 21.57 2.19
C THR A 25 -1.43 20.75 1.07
N LEU A 26 -0.51 19.87 1.42
CA LEU A 26 0.05 18.85 0.54
C LEU A 26 -0.61 17.49 0.82
N VAL A 27 -0.80 16.68 -0.22
CA VAL A 27 -1.47 15.38 -0.14
C VAL A 27 -0.53 14.30 -0.63
N LEU A 28 -0.22 13.34 0.24
CA LEU A 28 0.76 12.30 0.02
C LEU A 28 0.13 10.92 0.14
N ASP A 29 0.54 9.99 -0.71
CA ASP A 29 0.27 8.57 -0.58
C ASP A 29 1.57 7.81 -0.30
N ASN A 30 1.52 6.85 0.64
CA ASN A 30 2.69 6.11 1.08
C ASN A 30 2.73 4.66 0.55
N GLY A 31 2.05 4.38 -0.55
CA GLY A 31 2.15 3.11 -1.26
C GLY A 31 1.14 2.04 -0.84
N ASP A 32 1.26 0.87 -1.45
CA ASP A 32 0.32 -0.25 -1.38
C ASP A 32 -1.08 0.12 -1.89
N THR A 33 -1.11 0.92 -2.95
CA THR A 33 -2.35 1.52 -3.47
C THR A 33 -2.89 0.77 -4.68
N ILE A 34 -2.03 0.14 -5.49
CA ILE A 34 -2.45 -0.53 -6.74
C ILE A 34 -2.65 -2.04 -6.61
N GLN A 35 -2.47 -2.61 -5.43
CA GLN A 35 -2.73 -4.03 -5.16
C GLN A 35 -4.07 -4.21 -4.45
N GLY A 36 -4.75 -5.34 -4.69
CA GLY A 36 -6.13 -5.50 -4.24
C GLY A 36 -7.11 -4.68 -5.09
N ASN A 37 -8.27 -4.37 -4.57
CA ASN A 37 -9.27 -3.49 -5.21
C ASN A 37 -9.61 -3.87 -6.68
N TYR A 38 -9.47 -5.13 -7.06
CA TYR A 38 -9.67 -5.60 -8.45
C TYR A 38 -8.78 -4.89 -9.50
N ASN A 39 -7.66 -4.32 -9.08
CA ASN A 39 -6.72 -3.63 -9.97
C ASN A 39 -6.20 -4.51 -11.12
N HIS A 40 -6.19 -5.84 -10.95
CA HIS A 40 -5.82 -6.77 -12.03
C HIS A 40 -6.66 -6.58 -13.30
N LEU A 41 -7.87 -6.04 -13.21
CA LEU A 41 -8.72 -5.70 -14.36
C LEU A 41 -8.21 -4.48 -15.14
N PHE A 42 -7.37 -3.66 -14.53
CA PHE A 42 -7.00 -2.32 -15.02
C PHE A 42 -5.49 -2.14 -15.22
N MET A 43 -4.71 -3.25 -15.24
CA MET A 43 -3.24 -3.20 -15.39
C MET A 43 -2.76 -2.67 -16.73
N ASN A 44 -3.58 -2.82 -17.79
CA ASN A 44 -3.25 -2.40 -19.15
C ASN A 44 -4.27 -1.38 -19.70
N LYS A 45 -5.02 -0.75 -18.80
CA LYS A 45 -6.07 0.24 -19.12
C LYS A 45 -5.89 1.45 -18.21
N GLU A 46 -6.84 2.39 -18.28
CA GLU A 46 -6.93 3.45 -17.28
C GLU A 46 -7.09 2.83 -15.89
N ASN A 47 -6.17 3.20 -14.99
CA ASN A 47 -6.13 2.67 -13.64
C ASN A 47 -6.96 3.57 -12.70
N PRO A 48 -7.99 3.03 -12.03
CA PRO A 48 -8.88 3.83 -11.19
C PRO A 48 -8.18 4.49 -9.99
N MET A 49 -7.09 3.89 -9.49
CA MET A 49 -6.35 4.45 -8.35
C MET A 49 -5.59 5.71 -8.78
N ILE A 50 -4.90 5.67 -9.93
CA ILE A 50 -4.21 6.84 -10.46
C ILE A 50 -5.20 7.91 -10.92
N LEU A 51 -6.30 7.53 -11.55
CA LEU A 51 -7.40 8.46 -11.89
C LEU A 51 -7.91 9.19 -10.64
N ALA A 52 -8.14 8.45 -9.55
CA ALA A 52 -8.57 9.04 -8.29
C ALA A 52 -7.54 9.99 -7.70
N MET A 53 -6.26 9.59 -7.63
CA MET A 53 -5.18 10.45 -7.14
C MET A 53 -5.05 11.74 -7.96
N ASN A 54 -5.11 11.64 -9.30
CA ASN A 54 -5.09 12.79 -10.19
C ASN A 54 -6.29 13.72 -9.92
N THR A 55 -7.48 13.15 -9.70
CA THR A 55 -8.72 13.92 -9.48
C THR A 55 -8.71 14.59 -8.10
N ILE A 56 -8.26 13.90 -7.05
CA ILE A 56 -8.14 14.45 -5.69
C ILE A 56 -7.08 15.54 -5.64
N GLY A 57 -6.06 15.46 -6.48
CA GLY A 57 -4.92 16.36 -6.50
C GLY A 57 -3.85 15.95 -5.50
N TYR A 58 -3.47 14.67 -5.49
CA TYR A 58 -2.30 14.20 -4.76
C TYR A 58 -1.04 14.86 -5.33
N ASP A 59 -0.12 15.21 -4.44
CA ASP A 59 1.20 15.76 -4.78
C ASP A 59 2.26 14.67 -4.95
N VAL A 60 2.16 13.61 -4.15
CA VAL A 60 3.12 12.50 -4.14
C VAL A 60 2.41 11.16 -4.05
N PHE A 61 2.90 10.20 -4.82
CA PHE A 61 2.67 8.77 -4.68
C PHE A 61 4.02 8.08 -4.47
N SER A 62 4.31 7.67 -3.24
CA SER A 62 5.47 6.84 -2.95
C SER A 62 5.12 5.37 -3.10
N LEU A 63 6.04 4.59 -3.69
CA LEU A 63 5.78 3.17 -3.93
C LEU A 63 5.92 2.37 -2.64
N GLY A 64 4.96 1.46 -2.39
CA GLY A 64 5.02 0.42 -1.38
C GLY A 64 5.50 -0.91 -1.99
N ASN A 65 5.45 -1.98 -1.19
CA ASN A 65 5.88 -3.30 -1.67
C ASN A 65 4.90 -3.90 -2.68
N HIS A 66 3.61 -3.68 -2.53
CA HIS A 66 2.61 -4.24 -3.42
C HIS A 66 2.56 -3.60 -4.81
N GLU A 67 3.19 -2.48 -5.03
CA GLU A 67 3.34 -1.89 -6.36
C GLU A 67 4.18 -2.77 -7.30
N PHE A 68 5.05 -3.62 -6.76
CA PHE A 68 5.92 -4.50 -7.54
C PHE A 68 5.32 -5.87 -7.89
N ASN A 69 4.16 -6.23 -7.32
CA ASN A 69 3.57 -7.57 -7.46
C ASN A 69 3.22 -7.96 -8.90
N PHE A 70 2.96 -6.98 -9.76
CA PHE A 70 2.54 -7.22 -11.14
C PHE A 70 3.69 -7.10 -12.15
N GLY A 71 4.90 -6.85 -11.69
CA GLY A 71 6.10 -6.64 -12.49
C GLY A 71 6.28 -5.20 -12.96
N MET A 72 7.52 -4.88 -13.32
CA MET A 72 7.95 -3.51 -13.61
C MET A 72 7.26 -2.89 -14.82
N ASP A 73 6.99 -3.67 -15.89
CA ASP A 73 6.34 -3.15 -17.08
C ASP A 73 4.92 -2.66 -16.79
N LYS A 74 4.17 -3.42 -16.00
CA LYS A 74 2.82 -3.02 -15.59
C LYS A 74 2.86 -1.83 -14.64
N LEU A 75 3.80 -1.81 -13.70
CA LEU A 75 3.99 -0.66 -12.82
C LEU A 75 4.27 0.62 -13.62
N HIS A 76 5.20 0.57 -14.58
CA HIS A 76 5.49 1.73 -15.45
C HIS A 76 4.26 2.18 -16.26
N ASN A 77 3.46 1.25 -16.78
CA ASN A 77 2.22 1.59 -17.47
C ASN A 77 1.20 2.30 -16.58
N ILE A 78 1.09 1.88 -15.31
CA ILE A 78 0.16 2.46 -14.36
C ILE A 78 0.62 3.85 -13.93
N ILE A 79 1.86 3.98 -13.45
CA ILE A 79 2.39 5.26 -12.97
C ILE A 79 2.59 6.28 -14.09
N GLY A 80 2.74 5.83 -15.34
CA GLY A 80 2.75 6.68 -16.53
C GLY A 80 1.43 7.44 -16.77
N GLN A 81 0.35 7.06 -16.08
CA GLN A 81 -0.94 7.75 -16.11
C GLN A 81 -1.04 8.89 -15.07
N ALA A 82 -0.03 9.03 -14.21
CA ALA A 82 0.05 10.15 -13.27
C ALA A 82 0.16 11.47 -14.05
N ASN A 83 -0.64 12.47 -13.66
CA ASN A 83 -0.51 13.80 -14.23
C ASN A 83 0.81 14.46 -13.76
N PRO A 84 1.28 15.55 -14.41
CA PRO A 84 2.56 16.16 -14.08
C PRO A 84 2.71 16.66 -12.63
N ASN A 85 1.61 16.87 -11.93
CA ASN A 85 1.61 17.34 -10.54
C ASN A 85 1.69 16.20 -9.53
N LEU A 86 1.42 14.96 -9.94
CA LEU A 86 1.54 13.76 -9.11
C LEU A 86 2.94 13.15 -9.28
N HIS A 87 3.81 13.37 -8.32
CA HIS A 87 5.18 12.87 -8.34
C HIS A 87 5.26 11.46 -7.76
N VAL A 88 5.72 10.50 -8.57
CA VAL A 88 5.94 9.11 -8.13
C VAL A 88 7.36 8.97 -7.60
N LEU A 89 7.53 8.52 -6.35
CA LEU A 89 8.81 8.48 -5.65
C LEU A 89 9.17 7.06 -5.16
N CYS A 90 10.44 6.68 -5.36
CA CYS A 90 11.08 5.53 -4.71
C CYS A 90 12.60 5.70 -4.77
N GLY A 91 13.21 6.24 -3.72
CA GLY A 91 14.61 6.68 -3.72
C GLY A 91 15.63 5.58 -3.48
N ASN A 92 15.22 4.39 -3.02
CA ASN A 92 16.15 3.35 -2.63
C ASN A 92 16.13 2.10 -3.54
N LEU A 93 15.43 2.14 -4.69
CA LEU A 93 15.47 1.06 -5.68
C LEU A 93 16.44 1.40 -6.81
N TYR A 94 17.37 0.48 -7.10
CA TYR A 94 18.44 0.62 -8.07
C TYR A 94 18.43 -0.48 -9.11
N ARG A 95 18.95 -0.16 -10.30
CA ARG A 95 19.33 -1.13 -11.34
C ARG A 95 20.62 -0.66 -12.00
N ASN A 96 21.59 -1.54 -12.10
CA ASN A 96 22.91 -1.23 -12.66
C ASN A 96 23.60 -0.01 -12.00
N GLY A 97 23.38 0.18 -10.70
CA GLY A 97 23.95 1.29 -9.93
C GLY A 97 23.23 2.62 -10.03
N GLU A 98 22.16 2.71 -10.82
CA GLU A 98 21.34 3.92 -10.99
C GLU A 98 19.97 3.77 -10.34
N ARG A 99 19.42 4.86 -9.78
CA ARG A 99 18.05 4.87 -9.25
C ARG A 99 17.04 4.70 -10.36
N VAL A 100 16.04 3.86 -10.10
CA VAL A 100 14.98 3.53 -11.07
C VAL A 100 13.89 4.60 -11.09
N PHE A 101 13.60 5.20 -9.95
CA PHE A 101 12.56 6.22 -9.78
C PHE A 101 13.15 7.50 -9.18
N ASN A 102 12.39 8.58 -9.26
CA ASN A 102 12.75 9.82 -8.60
C ASN A 102 12.82 9.62 -7.10
N PRO A 103 13.90 10.06 -6.43
CA PRO A 103 14.06 9.89 -5.00
C PRO A 103 13.25 10.90 -4.18
N TYR A 104 13.01 12.09 -4.72
CA TYR A 104 12.33 13.18 -4.02
C TYR A 104 11.68 14.15 -5.00
N THR A 105 10.84 15.01 -4.46
CA THR A 105 10.35 16.22 -5.12
C THR A 105 10.43 17.41 -4.15
N ILE A 106 10.53 18.61 -4.69
CA ILE A 106 10.44 19.87 -3.93
C ILE A 106 9.12 20.55 -4.28
N LYS A 107 8.30 20.81 -3.27
CA LYS A 107 7.05 21.57 -3.39
C LYS A 107 7.26 22.92 -2.68
N GLU A 108 6.98 24.01 -3.36
CA GLU A 108 6.98 25.32 -2.74
C GLU A 108 5.57 25.68 -2.28
N VAL A 109 5.43 25.95 -1.00
CA VAL A 109 4.15 26.25 -0.35
C VAL A 109 4.35 27.51 0.49
N ASP A 110 3.71 28.61 0.09
CA ASP A 110 3.82 29.92 0.76
C ASP A 110 5.28 30.36 1.00
N GLY A 111 6.12 30.21 -0.02
CA GLY A 111 7.55 30.56 0.04
C GLY A 111 8.43 29.56 0.81
N ILE A 112 7.85 28.48 1.36
CA ILE A 112 8.56 27.40 2.04
C ILE A 112 8.81 26.26 1.06
N LYS A 113 10.08 25.88 0.89
CA LYS A 113 10.46 24.71 0.09
C LYS A 113 10.36 23.44 0.92
N VAL A 114 9.41 22.59 0.60
CA VAL A 114 9.19 21.29 1.26
C VAL A 114 9.77 20.18 0.37
N ALA A 115 10.82 19.52 0.85
CA ALA A 115 11.35 18.32 0.22
C ALA A 115 10.57 17.11 0.71
N ILE A 116 10.08 16.30 -0.22
CA ILE A 116 9.39 15.05 0.08
C ILE A 116 10.20 13.91 -0.54
N ILE A 117 10.66 13.00 0.30
CA ILE A 117 11.52 11.86 -0.06
C ILE A 117 10.69 10.59 0.08
N GLY A 118 10.72 9.69 -0.91
CA GLY A 118 10.01 8.40 -0.86
C GLY A 118 10.98 7.24 -0.79
N VAL A 119 10.73 6.29 0.13
CA VAL A 119 11.49 5.03 0.27
C VAL A 119 10.58 3.86 0.62
N VAL A 120 11.02 2.66 0.29
CA VAL A 120 10.30 1.40 0.52
C VAL A 120 11.19 0.41 1.26
N THR A 121 10.56 -0.53 2.00
CA THR A 121 11.29 -1.64 2.64
C THR A 121 12.11 -2.42 1.60
N PRO A 122 13.40 -2.70 1.87
CA PRO A 122 14.23 -3.49 0.97
C PRO A 122 13.79 -4.96 0.87
N HIS A 123 12.89 -5.40 1.73
CA HIS A 123 12.38 -6.78 1.73
C HIS A 123 11.55 -7.13 0.48
N ILE A 124 11.18 -6.14 -0.33
CA ILE A 124 10.62 -6.35 -1.69
C ILE A 124 11.48 -7.28 -2.54
N MET A 125 12.80 -7.28 -2.31
CA MET A 125 13.74 -8.15 -3.02
C MET A 125 13.52 -9.65 -2.74
N GLN A 126 12.92 -9.97 -1.60
CA GLN A 126 12.55 -11.35 -1.24
C GLN A 126 11.14 -11.70 -1.76
N TRP A 127 10.17 -10.83 -1.51
CA TRP A 127 8.77 -11.09 -1.89
C TRP A 127 8.55 -11.08 -3.39
N ASP A 128 9.19 -10.17 -4.10
CA ASP A 128 9.06 -9.99 -5.55
C ASP A 128 10.35 -10.32 -6.32
N SER A 129 11.12 -11.28 -5.82
CA SER A 129 12.42 -11.67 -6.40
C SER A 129 12.38 -12.01 -7.89
N GLN A 130 11.25 -12.53 -8.39
CA GLN A 130 11.07 -12.81 -9.82
C GLN A 130 10.84 -11.54 -10.64
N ASN A 131 10.04 -10.61 -10.11
CA ASN A 131 9.72 -9.33 -10.76
C ASN A 131 10.87 -8.34 -10.68
N LEU A 132 11.71 -8.46 -9.64
CA LEU A 132 12.84 -7.55 -9.37
C LEU A 132 14.21 -8.17 -9.67
N LYS A 133 14.27 -9.16 -10.55
CA LYS A 133 15.54 -9.75 -10.96
C LYS A 133 16.44 -8.70 -11.62
N GLY A 134 17.64 -8.50 -11.06
CA GLY A 134 18.61 -7.50 -11.52
C GLY A 134 18.42 -6.11 -10.94
N TYR A 135 17.51 -5.96 -9.99
CA TYR A 135 17.35 -4.76 -9.17
C TYR A 135 17.99 -4.95 -7.80
N GLU A 136 18.18 -3.85 -7.08
CA GLU A 136 18.69 -3.79 -5.72
C GLU A 136 17.91 -2.74 -4.93
N ALA A 137 17.34 -3.12 -3.80
CA ALA A 137 16.76 -2.17 -2.85
C ALA A 137 17.75 -1.94 -1.70
N LYS A 138 18.11 -0.69 -1.46
CA LYS A 138 19.10 -0.31 -0.45
C LYS A 138 18.43 0.09 0.87
N ASN A 139 19.24 0.14 1.93
CA ASN A 139 18.82 0.54 3.26
C ASN A 139 18.15 1.93 3.23
N PRO A 140 16.86 2.05 3.61
CA PRO A 140 16.13 3.30 3.47
C PRO A 140 16.66 4.42 4.38
N THR A 141 17.15 4.11 5.56
CA THR A 141 17.72 5.10 6.50
C THR A 141 18.96 5.76 5.91
N GLU A 142 19.87 4.97 5.33
CA GLU A 142 21.09 5.48 4.70
C GLU A 142 20.78 6.22 3.40
N GLU A 143 19.83 5.71 2.60
CA GLU A 143 19.44 6.38 1.37
C GLU A 143 18.76 7.72 1.62
N VAL A 144 17.92 7.86 2.65
CA VAL A 144 17.36 9.15 3.05
C VAL A 144 18.48 10.14 3.39
N LYS A 145 19.49 9.73 4.16
CA LYS A 145 20.65 10.57 4.46
C LYS A 145 21.38 11.04 3.21
N LYS A 146 21.60 10.12 2.27
CA LYS A 146 22.24 10.43 0.98
C LYS A 146 21.40 11.40 0.15
N ILE A 147 20.09 11.16 0.06
CA ILE A 147 19.16 12.04 -0.68
C ILE A 147 19.11 13.44 -0.08
N ILE A 148 19.08 13.58 1.25
CA ILE A 148 19.16 14.89 1.92
C ILE A 148 20.46 15.61 1.52
N GLY A 149 21.59 14.90 1.47
CA GLY A 149 22.85 15.46 0.99
C GLY A 149 22.78 15.96 -0.45
N GLU A 150 22.13 15.21 -1.34
CA GLU A 150 21.88 15.59 -2.74
C GLU A 150 20.98 16.84 -2.82
N ILE A 151 19.91 16.90 -2.04
CA ILE A 151 19.01 18.06 -1.99
C ILE A 151 19.78 19.30 -1.54
N LYS A 152 20.59 19.20 -0.47
CA LYS A 152 21.42 20.30 0.03
C LYS A 152 22.40 20.80 -1.04
N ALA A 153 23.02 19.90 -1.78
CA ALA A 153 23.93 20.25 -2.89
C ALA A 153 23.22 20.94 -4.06
N ASN A 154 21.93 20.71 -4.23
CA ASN A 154 21.09 21.26 -5.30
C ASN A 154 20.22 22.46 -4.88
N GLY A 155 20.63 23.21 -3.87
CA GLY A 155 19.94 24.43 -3.43
C GLY A 155 19.13 24.27 -2.14
N GLY A 156 19.09 23.09 -1.56
CA GLY A 156 18.46 22.81 -0.27
C GLY A 156 16.93 22.86 -0.26
N ALA A 157 16.38 22.61 0.91
CA ALA A 157 14.97 22.78 1.23
C ALA A 157 14.82 23.37 2.64
N ASP A 158 13.64 23.88 2.93
CA ASP A 158 13.32 24.47 4.22
C ASP A 158 12.78 23.43 5.20
N VAL A 159 12.00 22.46 4.70
CA VAL A 159 11.38 21.37 5.48
C VAL A 159 11.59 20.05 4.76
N TYR A 160 11.91 19.00 5.49
CA TYR A 160 12.11 17.65 4.97
C TYR A 160 11.02 16.71 5.50
N VAL A 161 10.32 16.06 4.58
CA VAL A 161 9.28 15.06 4.83
C VAL A 161 9.70 13.76 4.17
N VAL A 162 9.55 12.65 4.87
CA VAL A 162 9.82 11.31 4.33
C VAL A 162 8.52 10.49 4.32
N THR A 163 8.18 9.93 3.17
CA THR A 163 7.22 8.85 3.05
C THR A 163 7.99 7.54 3.05
N SER A 164 7.86 6.78 4.13
CA SER A 164 8.56 5.52 4.31
C SER A 164 7.55 4.38 4.34
N HIS A 165 7.55 3.56 3.27
CA HIS A 165 6.74 2.34 3.28
C HIS A 165 7.45 1.24 4.09
N ALA A 166 7.52 1.46 5.40
CA ALA A 166 8.04 0.58 6.44
C ALA A 166 7.32 0.89 7.74
N SER A 167 7.28 -0.09 8.66
CA SER A 167 6.67 0.06 9.98
C SER A 167 7.39 1.09 10.85
N LEU A 168 6.73 1.50 11.95
CA LEU A 168 7.31 2.42 12.91
C LEU A 168 8.67 1.93 13.45
N ASN A 169 8.73 0.70 13.95
CA ASN A 169 9.90 0.16 14.65
C ASN A 169 10.74 -0.83 13.83
N GLY A 170 10.33 -1.12 12.59
CA GLY A 170 10.98 -2.09 11.72
C GLY A 170 10.52 -3.53 11.96
N GLU A 171 10.58 -4.32 10.88
CA GLU A 171 10.17 -5.73 10.89
C GLU A 171 11.26 -6.64 10.30
N TYR A 172 12.13 -6.11 9.42
CA TYR A 172 12.97 -6.92 8.54
C TYR A 172 14.47 -6.58 8.63
N GLY A 173 14.89 -5.81 9.58
CA GLY A 173 16.31 -5.54 9.82
C GLY A 173 16.63 -4.08 10.15
N ASP A 174 17.90 -3.85 10.45
CA ASP A 174 18.39 -2.53 10.87
C ASP A 174 18.22 -1.49 9.76
N GLY A 175 17.72 -0.33 10.13
CA GLY A 175 17.52 0.80 9.22
C GLY A 175 16.25 0.73 8.34
N ASP A 176 15.47 -0.35 8.42
CA ASP A 176 14.18 -0.52 7.75
C ASP A 176 13.03 -0.15 8.69
N SER A 177 12.98 1.12 9.12
CA SER A 177 11.94 1.62 10.00
C SER A 177 11.76 3.13 9.90
N ALA A 178 10.54 3.60 10.15
CA ALA A 178 10.26 5.04 10.20
C ALA A 178 11.01 5.71 11.36
N ALA A 179 11.10 5.06 12.52
CA ALA A 179 11.86 5.56 13.68
C ALA A 179 13.36 5.66 13.37
N GLY A 180 13.95 4.63 12.75
CA GLY A 180 15.36 4.65 12.37
C GLY A 180 15.70 5.78 11.39
N ILE A 181 14.83 6.04 10.41
CA ILE A 181 14.96 7.17 9.49
C ILE A 181 14.94 8.50 10.26
N ALA A 182 13.99 8.69 11.17
CA ALA A 182 13.83 9.90 11.95
C ALA A 182 15.03 10.17 12.87
N GLU A 183 15.50 9.14 13.57
CA GLU A 183 16.61 9.24 14.54
C GLU A 183 17.96 9.49 13.85
N ALA A 184 18.18 8.90 12.68
CA ALA A 184 19.43 9.05 11.93
C ALA A 184 19.51 10.34 11.09
N ASN A 185 18.39 11.02 10.85
CA ASN A 185 18.29 12.18 9.96
C ASN A 185 17.62 13.38 10.67
N PRO A 186 18.37 14.18 11.43
CA PRO A 186 17.80 15.27 12.24
C PRO A 186 17.16 16.38 11.44
N GLU A 187 17.39 16.47 10.13
CA GLU A 187 16.74 17.42 9.23
C GLU A 187 15.26 17.09 9.00
N VAL A 188 14.86 15.83 9.18
CA VAL A 188 13.50 15.35 8.89
C VAL A 188 12.54 15.82 9.97
N SER A 189 11.46 16.48 9.57
CA SER A 189 10.40 16.96 10.46
C SER A 189 9.19 16.03 10.52
N VAL A 190 8.93 15.26 9.46
CA VAL A 190 7.79 14.35 9.33
C VAL A 190 8.23 13.05 8.69
N VAL A 191 7.80 11.93 9.25
CA VAL A 191 7.85 10.62 8.58
C VAL A 191 6.44 10.03 8.53
N VAL A 192 5.98 9.73 7.34
CA VAL A 192 4.76 8.95 7.12
C VAL A 192 5.16 7.48 7.10
N ALA A 193 4.75 6.71 8.10
CA ALA A 193 4.97 5.27 8.20
C ALA A 193 3.83 4.49 7.50
N GLY A 194 4.07 3.22 7.22
CA GLY A 194 3.10 2.32 6.58
C GLY A 194 3.55 0.87 6.65
N HIS A 195 3.00 0.00 5.79
CA HIS A 195 3.33 -1.41 5.66
C HIS A 195 2.76 -2.31 6.77
N SER A 196 3.01 -2.01 8.04
CA SER A 196 2.56 -2.84 9.16
C SER A 196 1.05 -2.80 9.43
N HIS A 197 0.35 -1.86 8.80
CA HIS A 197 -1.08 -1.59 9.04
C HIS A 197 -1.39 -1.17 10.48
N ASP A 198 -0.41 -0.66 11.19
CA ASP A 198 -0.57 -0.19 12.56
C ASP A 198 -1.32 1.16 12.62
N THR A 199 -1.91 1.42 13.76
CA THR A 199 -2.57 2.68 14.05
C THR A 199 -1.67 3.51 14.95
N VAL A 200 -0.83 4.35 14.36
CA VAL A 200 0.07 5.26 15.07
C VAL A 200 -0.43 6.68 14.87
N LYS A 201 -1.04 7.27 15.90
CA LYS A 201 -1.56 8.63 15.80
C LYS A 201 -0.44 9.65 15.68
N SER A 202 0.52 9.60 16.61
CA SER A 202 1.58 10.59 16.72
C SER A 202 2.70 10.05 17.60
N GLU A 203 3.89 9.91 17.02
CA GLU A 203 5.08 9.44 17.71
C GLU A 203 6.24 10.39 17.40
N LEU A 204 6.92 10.91 18.41
CA LEU A 204 8.11 11.74 18.24
C LEU A 204 9.37 10.89 18.31
N ARG A 205 10.17 10.88 17.24
CA ARG A 205 11.50 10.26 17.19
C ARG A 205 12.50 11.24 16.61
N GLY A 206 13.63 11.44 17.31
CA GLY A 206 14.56 12.48 16.92
C GLY A 206 13.84 13.84 16.79
N ASN A 207 13.97 14.49 15.65
CA ASN A 207 13.27 15.73 15.34
C ASN A 207 11.97 15.50 14.52
N ALA A 208 11.61 14.26 14.20
CA ALA A 208 10.47 13.98 13.34
C ALA A 208 9.26 13.51 14.13
N ILE A 209 8.08 13.97 13.68
CA ILE A 209 6.82 13.40 14.09
C ILE A 209 6.41 12.31 13.09
N ILE A 210 5.97 11.16 13.59
CA ILE A 210 5.62 9.98 12.81
C ILE A 210 4.15 9.65 13.02
N SER A 211 3.45 9.28 11.95
CA SER A 211 2.10 8.74 12.01
C SER A 211 1.93 7.61 10.99
N GLU A 212 1.09 6.63 11.33
CA GLU A 212 0.67 5.54 10.44
C GLU A 212 -0.85 5.38 10.51
N PRO A 213 -1.59 5.50 9.37
CA PRO A 213 -3.05 5.60 9.38
C PRO A 213 -3.76 4.24 9.26
N ALA A 214 -3.17 3.16 9.76
CA ALA A 214 -3.66 1.81 9.56
C ALA A 214 -3.71 1.42 8.06
N SER A 215 -4.72 0.66 7.64
CA SER A 215 -4.87 0.20 6.25
C SER A 215 -6.28 0.43 5.74
N ARG A 216 -6.46 0.28 4.41
CA ARG A 216 -7.77 0.30 3.72
C ARG A 216 -8.58 1.56 4.00
N ALA A 217 -7.88 2.70 4.03
CA ALA A 217 -8.49 4.01 4.28
C ALA A 217 -9.36 4.07 5.54
N LYS A 218 -8.94 3.42 6.63
CA LYS A 218 -9.58 3.59 7.95
C LYS A 218 -9.41 5.01 8.46
N TYR A 219 -8.20 5.55 8.26
CA TYR A 219 -7.82 6.88 8.69
C TYR A 219 -7.04 7.61 7.59
N VAL A 220 -6.94 8.91 7.76
CA VAL A 220 -5.98 9.79 7.11
C VAL A 220 -5.10 10.39 8.18
N SER A 221 -3.78 10.30 8.04
CA SER A 221 -2.84 11.02 8.90
C SER A 221 -2.81 12.49 8.49
N LYS A 222 -3.12 13.39 9.42
CA LYS A 222 -3.03 14.83 9.25
C LYS A 222 -1.87 15.37 10.07
N PHE A 223 -0.85 15.88 9.39
CA PHE A 223 0.27 16.56 10.01
C PHE A 223 0.07 18.07 9.90
N ASN A 224 0.31 18.80 10.98
CA ASN A 224 0.33 20.26 10.99
C ASN A 224 1.72 20.73 11.40
N LEU A 225 2.32 21.60 10.59
CA LEU A 225 3.59 22.24 10.88
C LEU A 225 3.41 23.74 10.88
N THR A 226 3.93 24.39 11.92
CA THR A 226 4.08 25.86 11.95
C THR A 226 5.52 26.18 11.62
N VAL A 227 5.72 26.88 10.51
CA VAL A 227 7.04 27.19 9.98
C VAL A 227 7.22 28.68 9.93
N GLU A 228 8.35 29.17 10.45
CA GLU A 228 8.80 30.55 10.34
C GLU A 228 10.03 30.60 9.43
N LYS A 229 10.04 31.54 8.49
CA LYS A 229 11.17 31.79 7.61
C LYS A 229 11.49 33.25 7.59
N ASP A 230 12.72 33.59 7.96
CA ASP A 230 13.26 34.93 7.96
C ASP A 230 14.68 34.98 7.32
N GLU A 231 15.35 36.09 7.44
CA GLU A 231 16.73 36.28 6.92
C GLU A 231 17.76 35.36 7.60
N SER A 232 17.47 34.87 8.81
CA SER A 232 18.34 33.93 9.55
C SER A 232 18.15 32.47 9.14
N GLY A 233 17.09 32.15 8.39
CA GLY A 233 16.76 30.82 7.91
C GLY A 233 15.33 30.38 8.24
N THR A 234 15.11 29.08 8.21
CA THR A 234 13.80 28.46 8.43
C THR A 234 13.78 27.67 9.73
N LYS A 235 12.72 27.83 10.51
CA LYS A 235 12.47 27.09 11.76
C LYS A 235 11.09 26.46 11.74
N VAL A 236 11.01 25.19 12.13
CA VAL A 236 9.75 24.52 12.44
C VAL A 236 9.45 24.79 13.92
N LEU A 237 8.50 25.67 14.18
CA LEU A 237 8.15 26.12 15.53
C LEU A 237 7.28 25.11 16.28
N ASP A 238 6.39 24.45 15.56
CA ASP A 238 5.49 23.44 16.09
C ASP A 238 5.19 22.38 15.03
N LYS A 239 4.93 21.16 15.49
CA LYS A 239 4.48 20.04 14.66
C LYS A 239 3.65 19.08 15.46
N ASN A 240 2.54 18.67 14.89
CA ASN A 240 1.67 17.66 15.48
C ASN A 240 1.07 16.77 14.38
N ALA A 241 0.59 15.60 14.79
CA ALA A 241 -0.11 14.67 13.93
C ALA A 241 -1.40 14.19 14.58
N ASP A 242 -2.41 13.95 13.75
CA ASP A 242 -3.68 13.35 14.16
C ASP A 242 -4.16 12.35 13.11
N LEU A 243 -5.08 11.48 13.51
CA LEU A 243 -5.74 10.53 12.64
C LEU A 243 -7.20 10.94 12.44
N ILE A 244 -7.55 11.22 11.19
CA ILE A 244 -8.93 11.54 10.79
C ILE A 244 -9.60 10.22 10.41
N SER A 245 -10.60 9.78 11.16
CA SER A 245 -11.40 8.61 10.82
C SER A 245 -12.27 8.87 9.60
N LEU A 246 -12.27 7.95 8.65
CA LEU A 246 -13.17 7.99 7.50
C LEU A 246 -14.55 7.35 7.77
N LYS A 247 -14.73 6.78 8.96
CA LYS A 247 -16.03 6.20 9.34
C LYS A 247 -17.12 7.28 9.34
N GLY A 248 -18.14 7.06 8.51
CA GLY A 248 -19.28 7.99 8.38
C GLY A 248 -19.03 9.21 7.49
N VAL A 249 -17.82 9.37 6.94
CA VAL A 249 -17.54 10.42 5.96
C VAL A 249 -18.26 10.09 4.66
N GLN A 250 -18.99 11.07 4.10
CA GLN A 250 -19.66 10.92 2.83
C GLN A 250 -18.64 10.99 1.69
N GLY A 251 -18.78 10.10 0.70
CA GLY A 251 -17.93 10.13 -0.49
C GLY A 251 -18.15 11.38 -1.34
N ASP A 252 -17.07 11.89 -1.92
CA ASP A 252 -17.15 12.99 -2.87
C ASP A 252 -17.98 12.57 -4.11
N PRO A 253 -19.04 13.30 -4.47
CA PRO A 253 -19.94 12.88 -5.54
C PRO A 253 -19.28 12.89 -6.92
N GLU A 254 -18.35 13.82 -7.19
CA GLU A 254 -17.65 13.90 -8.47
C GLU A 254 -16.75 12.68 -8.67
N LEU A 255 -15.94 12.35 -7.67
CA LEU A 255 -15.05 11.18 -7.74
C LEU A 255 -15.85 9.88 -7.73
N THR A 256 -16.93 9.81 -6.97
CA THR A 256 -17.82 8.63 -6.95
C THR A 256 -18.37 8.34 -8.34
N GLU A 257 -18.82 9.36 -9.07
CA GLU A 257 -19.33 9.18 -10.44
C GLU A 257 -18.22 8.78 -11.43
N LYS A 258 -17.03 9.38 -11.32
CA LYS A 258 -15.86 9.00 -12.14
C LYS A 258 -15.43 7.55 -11.92
N LEU A 259 -15.51 7.04 -10.69
CA LEU A 259 -15.10 5.67 -10.35
C LEU A 259 -16.19 4.63 -10.60
N LYS A 260 -17.44 5.03 -10.84
CA LYS A 260 -18.58 4.12 -11.02
C LYS A 260 -18.36 3.03 -12.07
N PRO A 261 -17.85 3.29 -13.28
CA PRO A 261 -17.63 2.25 -14.28
C PRO A 261 -16.62 1.18 -13.83
N PHE A 262 -15.61 1.59 -13.08
CA PHE A 262 -14.59 0.67 -12.52
C PHE A 262 -15.18 -0.20 -11.40
N HIS A 263 -16.00 0.41 -10.56
CA HIS A 263 -16.72 -0.30 -9.50
C HIS A 263 -17.70 -1.34 -10.08
N GLU A 264 -18.47 -0.97 -11.09
CA GLU A 264 -19.36 -1.89 -11.79
C GLU A 264 -18.60 -3.05 -12.45
N ALA A 265 -17.46 -2.77 -13.08
CA ALA A 265 -16.60 -3.80 -13.66
C ALA A 265 -16.07 -4.77 -12.58
N ALA A 266 -15.65 -4.24 -11.43
CA ALA A 266 -15.19 -5.05 -10.31
C ALA A 266 -16.30 -5.94 -9.74
N ILE A 267 -17.52 -5.40 -9.55
CA ILE A 267 -18.68 -6.18 -9.10
C ILE A 267 -19.01 -7.29 -10.11
N ASN A 268 -19.06 -6.97 -11.40
CA ASN A 268 -19.37 -7.94 -12.45
C ASN A 268 -18.34 -9.06 -12.48
N ASP A 269 -17.06 -8.78 -12.33
CA ASP A 269 -16.01 -9.79 -12.24
C ASP A 269 -16.15 -10.63 -10.96
N ALA A 270 -16.34 -9.97 -9.82
CA ALA A 270 -16.46 -10.61 -8.51
C ALA A 270 -17.63 -11.61 -8.44
N THR A 271 -18.78 -11.22 -9.02
CA THR A 271 -20.02 -11.99 -8.98
C THR A 271 -20.17 -12.98 -10.15
N ALA A 272 -19.20 -13.01 -11.07
CA ALA A 272 -19.23 -13.95 -12.18
C ALA A 272 -19.24 -15.39 -11.67
N LYS A 273 -20.23 -16.17 -12.09
CA LYS A 273 -20.32 -17.60 -11.77
C LYS A 273 -19.15 -18.34 -12.44
N ILE A 274 -18.35 -19.04 -11.65
CA ILE A 274 -17.22 -19.84 -12.11
C ILE A 274 -17.44 -21.35 -11.92
N GLY A 275 -18.42 -21.73 -11.13
CA GLY A 275 -18.70 -23.14 -10.85
C GLY A 275 -20.02 -23.32 -10.11
N GLU A 276 -20.22 -24.52 -9.67
CA GLU A 276 -21.36 -24.92 -8.83
C GLU A 276 -20.93 -26.02 -7.87
N LEU A 277 -21.15 -25.80 -6.57
CA LEU A 277 -20.92 -26.77 -5.53
C LEU A 277 -22.22 -27.60 -5.30
N LYS A 278 -22.10 -28.92 -5.28
CA LYS A 278 -23.21 -29.84 -5.00
C LYS A 278 -22.80 -30.80 -3.89
N GLY A 279 -23.78 -31.19 -3.09
CA GLY A 279 -23.58 -32.19 -2.03
C GLY A 279 -23.34 -31.60 -0.64
N GLY A 280 -23.67 -30.34 -0.46
CA GLY A 280 -23.56 -29.61 0.80
C GLY A 280 -22.40 -28.62 0.86
N ASP A 281 -22.39 -27.83 1.92
CA ASP A 281 -21.33 -26.86 2.21
C ASP A 281 -19.99 -27.55 2.50
N LEU A 282 -18.87 -26.94 2.15
CA LEU A 282 -17.53 -27.48 2.39
C LEU A 282 -17.09 -27.42 3.85
N ALA A 283 -17.69 -26.54 4.66
CA ALA A 283 -17.47 -26.51 6.10
C ALA A 283 -18.79 -26.68 6.85
N LYS A 284 -18.75 -27.48 7.91
CA LYS A 284 -19.89 -27.65 8.81
C LYS A 284 -20.07 -26.44 9.72
N PRO A 285 -21.29 -26.22 10.25
CA PRO A 285 -21.51 -25.24 11.31
C PRO A 285 -20.66 -25.53 12.57
N ASP A 286 -20.31 -24.49 13.30
CA ASP A 286 -19.61 -24.63 14.57
C ASP A 286 -20.48 -25.38 15.59
N GLU A 287 -19.98 -26.49 16.12
CA GLU A 287 -20.65 -27.26 17.17
C GLU A 287 -20.54 -26.58 18.55
N VAL A 288 -19.44 -25.88 18.78
CA VAL A 288 -19.18 -25.13 19.99
C VAL A 288 -19.15 -23.64 19.67
N LYS A 289 -20.03 -22.90 20.32
CA LYS A 289 -20.14 -21.45 20.10
C LYS A 289 -18.80 -20.74 20.30
N GLY A 290 -18.32 -20.09 19.25
CA GLY A 290 -17.07 -19.32 19.27
C GLY A 290 -15.80 -20.13 18.96
N ILE A 291 -15.94 -21.43 18.70
CA ILE A 291 -14.84 -22.27 18.24
C ILE A 291 -15.17 -22.73 16.80
N PRO A 292 -14.46 -22.21 15.79
CA PRO A 292 -14.67 -22.63 14.41
C PRO A 292 -14.45 -24.12 14.22
N GLN A 293 -15.36 -24.79 13.50
CA GLN A 293 -15.32 -26.24 13.32
C GLN A 293 -14.01 -26.70 12.64
N SER A 294 -13.44 -25.87 11.77
CA SER A 294 -12.15 -26.14 11.11
C SER A 294 -10.93 -26.22 12.05
N ILE A 295 -11.08 -25.79 13.30
CA ILE A 295 -10.03 -25.96 14.34
C ILE A 295 -10.19 -27.32 15.05
N VAL A 296 -11.39 -27.88 15.04
CA VAL A 296 -11.75 -29.08 15.81
C VAL A 296 -11.60 -30.36 14.97
N GLU A 297 -11.97 -30.28 13.69
CA GLU A 297 -11.90 -31.41 12.79
C GLU A 297 -11.58 -31.00 11.36
N ASP A 298 -11.18 -31.95 10.55
CA ASP A 298 -10.95 -31.77 9.13
C ASP A 298 -12.24 -31.38 8.40
N GLN A 299 -12.15 -30.41 7.49
CA GLN A 299 -13.28 -29.88 6.74
C GLN A 299 -13.01 -29.96 5.24
N GLY A 300 -14.05 -30.17 4.43
CA GLY A 300 -13.95 -30.18 2.98
C GLY A 300 -13.32 -28.95 2.36
N VAL A 301 -13.41 -27.78 3.02
CA VAL A 301 -12.74 -26.56 2.58
C VAL A 301 -11.21 -26.68 2.68
N THR A 302 -10.69 -27.34 3.71
CA THR A 302 -9.25 -27.61 3.86
C THR A 302 -8.75 -28.55 2.79
N ASP A 303 -9.51 -29.63 2.53
CA ASP A 303 -9.21 -30.57 1.46
C ASP A 303 -9.20 -29.87 0.09
N PHE A 304 -10.19 -29.04 -0.18
CA PHE A 304 -10.29 -28.29 -1.42
C PHE A 304 -9.05 -27.39 -1.64
N ILE A 305 -8.60 -26.66 -0.61
CA ILE A 305 -7.41 -25.82 -0.69
C ILE A 305 -6.17 -26.68 -0.97
N ASN A 306 -6.02 -27.81 -0.27
CA ASN A 306 -4.91 -28.74 -0.48
C ASN A 306 -4.89 -29.29 -1.91
N GLU A 307 -6.03 -29.68 -2.46
CA GLU A 307 -6.15 -30.15 -3.84
C GLU A 307 -5.77 -29.06 -4.85
N VAL A 308 -6.21 -27.80 -4.63
CA VAL A 308 -5.85 -26.68 -5.48
C VAL A 308 -4.35 -26.41 -5.45
N GLN A 309 -3.71 -26.49 -4.28
CA GLN A 309 -2.27 -26.32 -4.14
C GLN A 309 -1.49 -27.42 -4.87
N LEU A 310 -1.89 -28.67 -4.69
CA LEU A 310 -1.26 -29.82 -5.39
C LEU A 310 -1.45 -29.74 -6.90
N TYR A 311 -2.62 -29.34 -7.37
CA TYR A 311 -2.89 -29.16 -8.79
C TYR A 311 -1.96 -28.09 -9.42
N ASN A 312 -1.83 -26.95 -8.76
CA ASN A 312 -0.97 -25.88 -9.25
C ASN A 312 0.51 -26.25 -9.16
N SER A 313 0.92 -26.96 -8.11
CA SER A 313 2.28 -27.47 -7.97
C SER A 313 2.64 -28.45 -9.09
N LYS A 314 1.73 -29.35 -9.45
CA LYS A 314 1.91 -30.29 -10.59
C LYS A 314 2.05 -29.52 -11.90
N LYS A 315 1.21 -28.52 -12.15
CA LYS A 315 1.35 -27.66 -13.33
C LYS A 315 2.68 -26.92 -13.38
N PHE A 316 3.12 -26.38 -12.25
CA PHE A 316 4.40 -25.70 -12.16
C PHE A 316 5.57 -26.64 -12.50
N LEU A 317 5.60 -27.86 -11.97
CA LEU A 317 6.63 -28.86 -12.30
C LEU A 317 6.68 -29.15 -13.81
N GLN A 318 5.51 -29.28 -14.45
CA GLN A 318 5.43 -29.50 -15.91
C GLN A 318 6.07 -28.32 -16.68
N THR A 319 5.91 -27.08 -16.23
CA THR A 319 6.57 -25.91 -16.86
C THR A 319 8.10 -25.96 -16.74
N LYS A 320 8.62 -26.74 -15.78
CA LYS A 320 10.06 -26.98 -15.59
C LYS A 320 10.56 -28.27 -16.27
N GLY A 321 9.71 -28.94 -17.05
CA GLY A 321 10.05 -30.19 -17.71
C GLY A 321 10.14 -31.39 -16.76
N ILE A 322 9.59 -31.28 -15.57
CA ILE A 322 9.58 -32.34 -14.56
C ILE A 322 8.21 -33.05 -14.62
N ASP A 323 8.23 -34.39 -14.78
CA ASP A 323 7.01 -35.19 -14.68
C ASP A 323 6.52 -35.22 -13.22
N PRO A 324 5.35 -34.65 -12.91
CA PRO A 324 4.82 -34.63 -11.55
C PRO A 324 4.53 -36.02 -10.95
N ASN A 325 4.38 -37.07 -11.79
CA ASN A 325 4.20 -38.42 -11.29
C ASN A 325 5.46 -39.02 -10.67
N ASN A 326 6.62 -38.43 -10.97
CA ASN A 326 7.92 -38.86 -10.41
C ASN A 326 8.31 -38.08 -9.14
N VAL A 327 7.42 -37.21 -8.65
CA VAL A 327 7.67 -36.38 -7.47
C VAL A 327 6.58 -36.63 -6.43
N TYR A 328 7.03 -37.01 -5.22
CA TYR A 328 6.11 -37.10 -4.08
C TYR A 328 5.83 -35.69 -3.57
N MET A 329 4.55 -35.32 -3.53
CA MET A 329 4.09 -34.02 -3.08
C MET A 329 3.06 -34.17 -1.97
N VAL A 330 3.19 -33.33 -0.96
CA VAL A 330 2.23 -33.19 0.14
C VAL A 330 1.84 -31.72 0.24
N SER A 331 0.56 -31.46 0.41
CA SER A 331 0.05 -30.15 0.76
C SER A 331 -0.49 -30.14 2.17
N SER A 332 -0.22 -29.07 2.88
CA SER A 332 -0.82 -28.76 4.18
C SER A 332 -1.22 -27.30 4.17
N ALA A 333 -2.50 -27.03 4.25
CA ALA A 333 -3.05 -25.69 4.25
C ALA A 333 -3.52 -25.32 5.66
N ALA A 334 -3.06 -24.15 6.13
CA ALA A 334 -3.76 -23.42 7.17
C ALA A 334 -4.82 -22.54 6.49
N LEU A 335 -6.03 -22.52 7.00
CA LEU A 335 -7.07 -21.63 6.51
C LEU A 335 -6.67 -20.18 6.80
N PHE A 336 -6.83 -19.30 5.81
CA PHE A 336 -6.67 -17.86 6.01
C PHE A 336 -7.68 -17.32 7.05
N SER A 337 -8.90 -17.88 7.03
CA SER A 337 -9.91 -17.64 8.05
C SER A 337 -10.46 -18.97 8.55
N PRO A 338 -10.52 -19.19 9.87
CA PRO A 338 -11.14 -20.41 10.43
C PRO A 338 -12.64 -20.55 10.07
N LYS A 339 -13.27 -19.48 9.59
CA LYS A 339 -14.66 -19.45 9.14
C LYS A 339 -14.82 -19.55 7.62
N ALA A 340 -13.72 -19.77 6.90
CA ALA A 340 -13.75 -19.95 5.46
C ALA A 340 -14.67 -21.13 5.08
N ASN A 341 -15.52 -20.92 4.09
CA ASN A 341 -16.45 -21.93 3.60
C ASN A 341 -16.85 -21.62 2.16
N LEU A 342 -17.14 -22.66 1.39
CA LEU A 342 -17.93 -22.57 0.16
C LEU A 342 -19.28 -23.21 0.41
N LYS A 343 -20.34 -22.47 0.15
CA LYS A 343 -21.72 -22.94 0.32
C LYS A 343 -22.21 -23.65 -0.93
N GLU A 344 -23.10 -24.61 -0.73
CA GLU A 344 -23.78 -25.31 -1.83
C GLU A 344 -24.51 -24.34 -2.74
N GLY A 345 -24.38 -24.52 -4.05
CA GLY A 345 -24.99 -23.69 -5.08
C GLY A 345 -23.99 -23.08 -6.06
N PRO A 346 -24.40 -22.00 -6.74
CA PRO A 346 -23.51 -21.28 -7.64
C PRO A 346 -22.33 -20.66 -6.89
N ILE A 347 -21.12 -20.86 -7.44
CA ILE A 347 -19.87 -20.32 -6.88
C ILE A 347 -19.38 -19.19 -7.78
N SER A 348 -19.12 -18.03 -7.19
CA SER A 348 -18.52 -16.88 -7.85
C SER A 348 -17.00 -16.78 -7.58
N LYS A 349 -16.32 -15.89 -8.31
CA LYS A 349 -14.92 -15.56 -8.02
C LYS A 349 -14.72 -15.02 -6.59
N ALA A 350 -15.66 -14.18 -6.12
CA ALA A 350 -15.60 -13.62 -4.79
C ALA A 350 -15.71 -14.69 -3.70
N ASP A 351 -16.53 -15.72 -3.90
CA ASP A 351 -16.67 -16.83 -2.94
C ASP A 351 -15.33 -17.55 -2.75
N VAL A 352 -14.63 -17.83 -3.85
CA VAL A 352 -13.32 -18.50 -3.80
C VAL A 352 -12.23 -17.57 -3.24
N SER A 353 -12.31 -16.26 -3.46
CA SER A 353 -11.32 -15.31 -2.94
C SER A 353 -11.43 -15.11 -1.43
N ASN A 354 -12.48 -15.58 -0.80
CA ASN A 354 -12.75 -15.41 0.63
C ASN A 354 -12.44 -16.69 1.47
N ILE A 355 -11.83 -17.71 0.86
CA ILE A 355 -11.43 -18.96 1.53
C ILE A 355 -9.86 -19.11 1.65
#